data_085051b33118338632921f7a2c8ebf1c
#
_entry.id   085051b33118338632921f7a2c8ebf1c
#
_cell.length_a   1.000
_cell.length_b   1.000
_cell.length_c   1.000
_cell.angle_alpha   90.00
_cell.angle_beta   90.00
_cell.angle_gamma   90.00
#
_symmetry.space_group_name_H-M   'P 1'
#
loop_
_entity.id
_entity.type
_entity.pdbx_description
1 polymer ?
#
loop_
_entity_poly.entity_id
_entity_poly.type
_entity_poly.pdbx_seq_one_letter_code
_entity_poly.pdbx_strand_id
1 'polypeptide(L)'
;MNATSPPAGGAGKWWVCGLLLMALMLNYMDRQTLSLTIVPISKELGLSNTQYGILEKGFSYAFAIGGLLCGLLADRFSVRWMYPLVLFAWSAAGVASGFADRIGQMIAGPIAGVWPGAVDPQDPNGCAFLGFLVCRTALGFFESGQWPCALITTQRLLDPADRPFGNSLLQSGASVGAILTPLVVQALVTEQSGTWRGPFVVIGVLGLLWLVPWFWFTAGASLGALPQHRSVSSGDPAPAASPPWLLVRRFLALAVVVVAINLTWHFFRVWLPKMLEEYHGYQAVTVRYFTSAYYVATDLGCLASGFAVKLLTARRWPVHAARLTLFLACSLLTALSTIASGLGRGPLLLGLLLLIGFGSLGLFPNYYSLTQDLSRKHQGKITGALGFITWVATAEMQQLVGQHVDRTHSYADGIFWAGLAPAVAFLALCLLWGRGTAYPLAVRKSAP
;
A
#
# COMPACT_ATOMS: atom_id res chain seq x y z
N MET A 1 18.69 10.75 41.48
CA MET A 1 19.27 10.88 40.14
C MET A 1 18.12 11.29 39.20
N ASN A 2 17.98 12.59 38.96
CA ASN A 2 16.97 13.15 38.06
C ASN A 2 17.40 12.85 36.63
N ALA A 3 16.74 11.87 35.98
CA ALA A 3 16.84 11.69 34.54
C ALA A 3 16.21 12.92 33.89
N THR A 4 17.03 13.79 33.32
CA THR A 4 16.63 14.94 32.56
C THR A 4 15.82 14.44 31.38
N SER A 5 14.49 14.69 31.39
CA SER A 5 13.62 14.51 30.25
C SER A 5 14.20 15.29 29.07
N PRO A 6 14.34 14.70 27.89
CA PRO A 6 14.75 15.47 26.71
C PRO A 6 13.71 16.56 26.45
N PRO A 7 14.13 17.77 26.08
CA PRO A 7 13.23 18.90 25.95
C PRO A 7 12.22 18.62 24.85
N ALA A 8 10.95 18.90 25.11
CA ALA A 8 9.88 19.07 24.13
C ALA A 8 10.13 20.32 23.24
N GLY A 9 11.39 20.55 22.86
CA GLY A 9 11.84 21.60 21.96
C GLY A 9 11.65 21.16 20.50
N GLY A 10 11.47 22.12 19.59
CA GLY A 10 11.12 21.93 18.18
C GLY A 10 11.89 20.86 17.41
N ALA A 11 13.06 20.43 17.82
CA ALA A 11 13.83 19.35 17.22
C ALA A 11 13.27 17.95 17.53
N GLY A 12 12.71 17.70 18.72
CA GLY A 12 12.19 16.37 19.11
C GLY A 12 11.03 15.88 18.25
N LYS A 13 10.14 16.76 17.80
CA LYS A 13 9.01 16.41 16.94
C LYS A 13 9.45 15.89 15.57
N TRP A 14 10.53 16.40 15.00
CA TRP A 14 11.06 15.97 13.70
C TRP A 14 11.79 14.62 13.76
N TRP A 15 12.43 14.29 14.88
CA TRP A 15 12.96 12.95 15.11
C TRP A 15 11.87 11.90 15.10
N VAL A 16 10.72 12.19 15.73
CA VAL A 16 9.56 11.28 15.65
C VAL A 16 9.04 11.17 14.24
N CYS A 17 8.96 12.26 13.46
CA CYS A 17 8.62 12.19 12.04
C CYS A 17 9.60 11.32 11.24
N GLY A 18 10.91 11.38 11.53
CA GLY A 18 11.91 10.48 10.96
C GLY A 18 11.65 9.01 11.32
N LEU A 19 11.26 8.72 12.57
CA LEU A 19 10.85 7.36 12.96
C LEU A 19 9.59 6.90 12.23
N LEU A 20 8.61 7.78 12.00
CA LEU A 20 7.41 7.44 11.21
C LEU A 20 7.75 7.11 9.76
N LEU A 21 8.68 7.87 9.15
CA LEU A 21 9.22 7.58 7.83
C LEU A 21 9.85 6.19 7.80
N MET A 22 10.75 5.89 8.77
CA MET A 22 11.41 4.59 8.87
C MET A 22 10.40 3.44 9.07
N ALA A 23 9.38 3.63 9.91
CA ALA A 23 8.36 2.62 10.13
C ALA A 23 7.58 2.32 8.83
N LEU A 24 7.20 3.35 8.06
CA LEU A 24 6.52 3.14 6.79
C LEU A 24 7.46 2.55 5.72
N MET A 25 8.73 2.92 5.72
CA MET A 25 9.75 2.30 4.88
C MET A 25 9.83 0.79 5.13
N LEU A 26 9.98 0.38 6.40
CA LEU A 26 10.04 -1.02 6.80
C LEU A 26 8.76 -1.78 6.47
N ASN A 27 7.59 -1.17 6.69
CA ASN A 27 6.28 -1.74 6.32
C ASN A 27 6.20 -2.07 4.82
N TYR A 28 6.68 -1.16 3.95
CA TYR A 28 6.72 -1.43 2.51
C TYR A 28 7.77 -2.48 2.13
N MET A 29 8.90 -2.51 2.86
CA MET A 29 9.93 -3.53 2.66
C MET A 29 9.40 -4.93 2.98
N ASP A 30 8.77 -5.13 4.15
CA ASP A 30 8.15 -6.40 4.55
C ASP A 30 7.14 -6.89 3.50
N ARG A 31 6.30 -5.98 3.02
CA ARG A 31 5.26 -6.27 2.02
C ARG A 31 5.82 -6.75 0.69
N GLN A 32 6.94 -6.19 0.24
CA GLN A 32 7.53 -6.52 -1.05
C GLN A 32 8.49 -7.71 -1.00
N THR A 33 8.99 -8.06 0.17
CA THR A 33 9.99 -9.13 0.32
C THR A 33 9.50 -10.44 -0.28
N LEU A 34 8.23 -10.83 -0.03
CA LEU A 34 7.70 -12.07 -0.61
C LEU A 34 7.67 -12.03 -2.15
N SER A 35 7.20 -10.94 -2.77
CA SER A 35 7.11 -10.85 -4.23
C SER A 35 8.48 -10.90 -4.93
N LEU A 36 9.53 -10.44 -4.25
CA LEU A 36 10.90 -10.43 -4.77
C LEU A 36 11.65 -11.75 -4.49
N THR A 37 11.15 -12.57 -3.56
CA THR A 37 11.76 -13.85 -3.18
C THR A 37 10.90 -15.05 -3.55
N ILE A 38 9.72 -14.83 -4.14
CA ILE A 38 8.77 -15.92 -4.44
C ILE A 38 9.34 -16.95 -5.41
N VAL A 39 10.17 -16.55 -6.36
CA VAL A 39 10.74 -17.49 -7.34
C VAL A 39 11.67 -18.51 -6.68
N PRO A 40 12.71 -18.12 -5.90
CA PRO A 40 13.50 -19.09 -5.17
C PRO A 40 12.69 -19.87 -4.13
N ILE A 41 11.71 -19.26 -3.46
CA ILE A 41 10.82 -19.97 -2.54
C ILE A 41 10.00 -21.05 -3.26
N SER A 42 9.39 -20.72 -4.40
CA SER A 42 8.60 -21.68 -5.19
C SER A 42 9.45 -22.83 -5.70
N LYS A 43 10.70 -22.57 -6.13
CA LYS A 43 11.63 -23.61 -6.58
C LYS A 43 12.04 -24.55 -5.43
N GLU A 44 12.25 -24.00 -4.23
CA GLU A 44 12.71 -24.77 -3.06
C GLU A 44 11.58 -25.54 -2.39
N LEU A 45 10.40 -24.92 -2.23
CA LEU A 45 9.28 -25.45 -1.46
C LEU A 45 8.13 -25.97 -2.31
N GLY A 46 8.20 -25.87 -3.63
CA GLY A 46 7.18 -26.38 -4.56
C GLY A 46 5.89 -25.57 -4.61
N LEU A 47 5.89 -24.30 -4.21
CA LEU A 47 4.67 -23.48 -4.19
C LEU A 47 4.17 -23.14 -5.60
N SER A 48 2.89 -23.40 -5.86
CA SER A 48 2.20 -23.03 -7.11
C SER A 48 1.86 -21.52 -7.16
N ASN A 49 1.53 -21.03 -8.36
CA ASN A 49 1.03 -19.64 -8.52
C ASN A 49 -0.31 -19.44 -7.82
N THR A 50 -1.18 -20.45 -7.82
CA THR A 50 -2.44 -20.44 -7.05
C THR A 50 -2.16 -20.28 -5.56
N GLN A 51 -1.24 -21.05 -4.99
CA GLN A 51 -0.85 -20.92 -3.59
C GLN A 51 -0.28 -19.53 -3.30
N TYR A 52 0.61 -19.00 -4.14
CA TYR A 52 1.11 -17.64 -4.01
C TYR A 52 -0.01 -16.59 -4.03
N GLY A 53 -0.95 -16.72 -4.96
CA GLY A 53 -2.14 -15.85 -5.01
C GLY A 53 -2.99 -15.93 -3.73
N ILE A 54 -3.13 -17.12 -3.13
CA ILE A 54 -3.85 -17.31 -1.86
C ILE A 54 -3.09 -16.67 -0.69
N LEU A 55 -1.75 -16.71 -0.67
CA LEU A 55 -0.96 -16.00 0.35
C LEU A 55 -1.20 -14.48 0.30
N GLU A 56 -1.20 -13.89 -0.89
CA GLU A 56 -1.49 -12.47 -1.08
C GLU A 56 -2.99 -12.13 -0.80
N LYS A 57 -3.90 -13.08 -1.08
CA LYS A 57 -5.32 -12.97 -0.71
C LYS A 57 -5.49 -12.94 0.82
N GLY A 58 -4.85 -13.85 1.53
CA GLY A 58 -4.87 -13.91 3.00
C GLY A 58 -4.36 -12.61 3.64
N PHE A 59 -3.23 -12.11 3.15
CA PHE A 59 -2.71 -10.80 3.54
C PHE A 59 -3.72 -9.69 3.31
N SER A 60 -4.34 -9.63 2.13
CA SER A 60 -5.24 -8.55 1.72
C SER A 60 -6.52 -8.53 2.57
N TYR A 61 -7.13 -9.67 2.84
CA TYR A 61 -8.29 -9.77 3.74
C TYR A 61 -7.95 -9.39 5.17
N ALA A 62 -6.82 -9.90 5.67
CA ALA A 62 -6.37 -9.56 7.02
C ALA A 62 -6.09 -8.05 7.15
N PHE A 63 -5.51 -7.44 6.12
CA PHE A 63 -5.29 -6.00 6.08
C PHE A 63 -6.60 -5.20 6.03
N ALA A 64 -7.61 -5.64 5.28
CA ALA A 64 -8.94 -5.02 5.24
C ALA A 64 -9.61 -5.01 6.61
N ILE A 65 -9.64 -6.18 7.27
CA ILE A 65 -10.25 -6.35 8.60
C ILE A 65 -9.44 -5.60 9.66
N GLY A 66 -8.13 -5.79 9.64
CA GLY A 66 -7.21 -5.14 10.59
C GLY A 66 -7.28 -3.62 10.51
N GLY A 67 -7.40 -3.05 9.29
CA GLY A 67 -7.54 -1.60 9.09
C GLY A 67 -8.77 -1.01 9.76
N LEU A 68 -9.91 -1.70 9.70
CA LEU A 68 -11.12 -1.30 10.41
C LEU A 68 -10.94 -1.38 11.93
N LEU A 69 -10.40 -2.49 12.42
CA LEU A 69 -10.21 -2.71 13.86
C LEU A 69 -9.15 -1.77 14.43
N CYS A 70 -7.99 -1.65 13.79
CA CYS A 70 -6.91 -0.76 14.23
C CYS A 70 -7.34 0.71 14.21
N GLY A 71 -8.15 1.13 13.24
CA GLY A 71 -8.73 2.48 13.21
C GLY A 71 -9.59 2.75 14.44
N LEU A 72 -10.49 1.81 14.80
CA LEU A 72 -11.33 1.93 15.99
C LEU A 72 -10.53 1.88 17.31
N LEU A 73 -9.48 1.04 17.37
CA LEU A 73 -8.63 0.92 18.54
C LEU A 73 -7.74 2.14 18.74
N ALA A 74 -7.24 2.74 17.65
CA ALA A 74 -6.37 3.91 17.70
C ALA A 74 -7.06 5.15 18.29
N ASP A 75 -8.40 5.23 18.19
CA ASP A 75 -9.19 6.28 18.83
C ASP A 75 -9.34 6.08 20.33
N ARG A 76 -9.25 4.84 20.82
CA ARG A 76 -9.47 4.48 22.22
C ARG A 76 -8.19 4.30 23.02
N PHE A 77 -7.14 3.81 22.40
CA PHE A 77 -5.87 3.52 23.04
C PHE A 77 -4.82 4.61 22.79
N SER A 78 -3.87 4.71 23.68
CA SER A 78 -2.72 5.59 23.49
C SER A 78 -1.85 5.08 22.34
N VAL A 79 -1.61 5.93 21.33
CA VAL A 79 -0.76 5.60 20.18
C VAL A 79 0.68 5.32 20.60
N ARG A 80 1.13 5.87 21.75
CA ARG A 80 2.45 5.57 22.33
C ARG A 80 2.68 4.08 22.54
N TRP A 81 1.64 3.33 22.92
CA TRP A 81 1.68 1.89 23.16
C TRP A 81 1.16 1.07 21.99
N MET A 82 0.10 1.55 21.33
CA MET A 82 -0.51 0.83 20.23
C MET A 82 0.44 0.74 19.02
N TYR A 83 1.14 1.81 18.69
CA TYR A 83 2.02 1.81 17.51
C TYR A 83 3.19 0.83 17.65
N PRO A 84 3.99 0.85 18.73
CA PRO A 84 5.04 -0.15 18.91
C PRO A 84 4.50 -1.58 19.03
N LEU A 85 3.28 -1.79 19.57
CA LEU A 85 2.68 -3.12 19.63
C LEU A 85 2.39 -3.67 18.23
N VAL A 86 1.72 -2.89 17.37
CA VAL A 86 1.43 -3.35 16.00
C VAL A 86 2.71 -3.50 15.19
N LEU A 87 3.71 -2.61 15.38
CA LEU A 87 5.01 -2.71 14.73
C LEU A 87 5.78 -3.96 15.19
N PHE A 88 5.83 -4.23 16.48
CA PHE A 88 6.41 -5.47 17.01
C PHE A 88 5.76 -6.71 16.38
N ALA A 89 4.42 -6.74 16.35
CA ALA A 89 3.68 -7.91 15.86
C ALA A 89 3.90 -8.16 14.37
N TRP A 90 3.89 -7.11 13.50
CA TRP A 90 4.18 -7.34 12.09
C TRP A 90 5.65 -7.67 11.86
N SER A 91 6.60 -7.03 12.57
CA SER A 91 8.01 -7.35 12.42
C SER A 91 8.34 -8.78 12.86
N ALA A 92 7.70 -9.24 13.95
CA ALA A 92 7.78 -10.64 14.36
C ALA A 92 7.20 -11.60 13.31
N ALA A 93 6.06 -11.25 12.69
CA ALA A 93 5.48 -12.01 11.58
C ALA A 93 6.40 -11.99 10.33
N GLY A 94 7.08 -10.88 10.07
CA GLY A 94 8.10 -10.75 9.04
C GLY A 94 9.26 -11.73 9.28
N VAL A 95 9.87 -11.70 10.48
CA VAL A 95 10.92 -12.68 10.86
C VAL A 95 10.41 -14.12 10.75
N ALA A 96 9.19 -14.38 11.27
CA ALA A 96 8.57 -15.70 11.22
C ALA A 96 8.37 -16.21 9.77
N SER A 97 8.11 -15.32 8.81
CA SER A 97 8.02 -15.67 7.39
C SER A 97 9.30 -16.28 6.85
N GLY A 98 10.47 -15.93 7.38
CA GLY A 98 11.74 -16.57 7.05
C GLY A 98 11.84 -18.05 7.51
N PHE A 99 10.95 -18.47 8.39
CA PHE A 99 10.88 -19.82 8.96
C PHE A 99 9.50 -20.48 8.74
N ALA A 100 8.75 -19.99 7.74
CA ALA A 100 7.36 -20.37 7.51
C ALA A 100 7.19 -21.89 7.29
N ASP A 101 8.12 -22.52 6.57
CA ASP A 101 8.14 -23.96 6.35
C ASP A 101 8.21 -24.76 7.66
N ARG A 102 9.09 -24.36 8.59
CA ARG A 102 9.22 -24.99 9.92
C ARG A 102 7.99 -24.74 10.78
N ILE A 103 7.47 -23.50 10.76
CA ILE A 103 6.24 -23.14 11.49
C ILE A 103 5.08 -23.98 10.97
N GLY A 104 4.95 -24.11 9.66
CA GLY A 104 3.91 -24.93 9.05
C GLY A 104 4.00 -26.41 9.47
N GLN A 105 5.19 -27.01 9.48
CA GLN A 105 5.42 -28.37 9.97
C GLN A 105 4.99 -28.52 11.44
N MET A 106 5.30 -27.54 12.30
CA MET A 106 4.92 -27.58 13.73
C MET A 106 3.41 -27.53 13.95
N ILE A 107 2.68 -26.75 13.14
CA ILE A 107 1.24 -26.52 13.31
C ILE A 107 0.36 -27.48 12.49
N ALA A 108 0.90 -28.16 11.48
CA ALA A 108 0.13 -29.02 10.58
C ALA A 108 -0.54 -30.18 11.33
N GLY A 109 0.19 -30.87 12.23
CA GLY A 109 -0.36 -31.95 13.03
C GLY A 109 -1.54 -31.52 13.92
N PRO A 110 -1.38 -30.52 14.78
CA PRO A 110 -2.49 -29.96 15.56
C PRO A 110 -3.70 -29.51 14.70
N ILE A 111 -3.46 -28.85 13.54
CA ILE A 111 -4.55 -28.40 12.66
C ILE A 111 -5.27 -29.61 12.03
N ALA A 112 -4.53 -30.61 11.53
CA ALA A 112 -5.12 -31.83 10.98
C ALA A 112 -5.95 -32.60 12.02
N GLY A 113 -5.55 -32.55 13.29
CA GLY A 113 -6.29 -33.14 14.41
C GLY A 113 -7.63 -32.45 14.71
N VAL A 114 -7.69 -31.11 14.54
CA VAL A 114 -8.92 -30.33 14.75
C VAL A 114 -9.78 -30.27 13.48
N TRP A 115 -9.16 -30.22 12.32
CA TRP A 115 -9.82 -30.10 11.01
C TRP A 115 -9.25 -31.13 10.02
N PRO A 116 -9.74 -32.36 10.08
CA PRO A 116 -9.29 -33.44 9.20
C PRO A 116 -9.42 -33.05 7.72
N GLY A 117 -8.33 -33.20 6.94
CA GLY A 117 -8.29 -32.86 5.51
C GLY A 117 -7.89 -31.42 5.19
N ALA A 118 -7.68 -30.55 6.18
CA ALA A 118 -7.20 -29.17 5.95
C ALA A 118 -5.74 -29.13 5.46
N VAL A 119 -4.88 -30.01 5.97
CA VAL A 119 -3.48 -30.16 5.59
C VAL A 119 -3.05 -31.58 5.87
N ASP A 120 -2.21 -32.14 4.99
CA ASP A 120 -1.49 -33.39 5.27
C ASP A 120 -0.17 -33.05 5.98
N PRO A 121 0.03 -33.48 7.25
CA PRO A 121 1.29 -33.24 7.96
C PRO A 121 2.51 -33.92 7.32
N GLN A 122 2.30 -34.90 6.42
CA GLN A 122 3.35 -35.57 5.68
C GLN A 122 3.70 -34.87 4.36
N ASP A 123 2.89 -33.89 3.92
CA ASP A 123 3.17 -33.10 2.72
C ASP A 123 3.99 -31.85 3.07
N PRO A 124 5.31 -31.81 2.72
CA PRO A 124 6.14 -30.62 3.00
C PRO A 124 5.67 -29.36 2.32
N ASN A 125 5.08 -29.47 1.10
CA ASN A 125 4.56 -28.33 0.37
C ASN A 125 3.32 -27.74 1.08
N GLY A 126 2.35 -28.57 1.44
CA GLY A 126 1.17 -28.17 2.19
C GLY A 126 1.53 -27.53 3.53
N CYS A 127 2.51 -28.11 4.25
CA CYS A 127 3.01 -27.54 5.49
C CYS A 127 3.66 -26.15 5.27
N ALA A 128 4.52 -26.01 4.28
CA ALA A 128 5.18 -24.73 3.97
C ALA A 128 4.15 -23.67 3.58
N PHE A 129 3.19 -24.02 2.72
CA PHE A 129 2.09 -23.15 2.34
C PHE A 129 1.28 -22.69 3.57
N LEU A 130 0.92 -23.60 4.47
CA LEU A 130 0.18 -23.26 5.70
C LEU A 130 0.96 -22.28 6.58
N GLY A 131 2.25 -22.51 6.78
CA GLY A 131 3.11 -21.62 7.57
C GLY A 131 3.20 -20.22 6.96
N PHE A 132 3.42 -20.11 5.63
CA PHE A 132 3.38 -18.83 4.94
C PHE A 132 2.01 -18.16 5.05
N LEU A 133 0.90 -18.90 4.93
CA LEU A 133 -0.44 -18.36 5.03
C LEU A 133 -0.69 -17.73 6.42
N VAL A 134 -0.27 -18.41 7.48
CA VAL A 134 -0.38 -17.88 8.85
C VAL A 134 0.46 -16.62 9.02
N CYS A 135 1.73 -16.67 8.61
CA CYS A 135 2.63 -15.51 8.70
C CYS A 135 2.12 -14.32 7.89
N ARG A 136 1.66 -14.54 6.66
CA ARG A 136 1.14 -13.48 5.78
C ARG A 136 -0.16 -12.88 6.28
N THR A 137 -1.06 -13.71 6.83
CA THR A 137 -2.31 -13.24 7.44
C THR A 137 -2.03 -12.39 8.68
N ALA A 138 -1.12 -12.84 9.55
CA ALA A 138 -0.69 -12.07 10.71
C ALA A 138 -0.01 -10.76 10.30
N LEU A 139 0.90 -10.80 9.32
CA LEU A 139 1.57 -9.63 8.78
C LEU A 139 0.55 -8.60 8.28
N GLY A 140 -0.38 -9.01 7.42
CA GLY A 140 -1.41 -8.12 6.86
C GLY A 140 -2.28 -7.48 7.93
N PHE A 141 -2.69 -8.26 8.94
CA PHE A 141 -3.51 -7.76 10.03
C PHE A 141 -2.80 -6.66 10.83
N PHE A 142 -1.57 -6.89 11.26
CA PHE A 142 -0.84 -5.92 12.06
C PHE A 142 -0.29 -4.75 11.25
N GLU A 143 0.15 -4.94 10.01
CA GLU A 143 0.58 -3.85 9.12
C GLU A 143 -0.51 -2.81 8.87
N SER A 144 -1.78 -3.21 8.89
CA SER A 144 -2.92 -2.32 8.68
C SER A 144 -3.01 -1.19 9.71
N GLY A 145 -2.44 -1.39 10.92
CA GLY A 145 -2.37 -0.38 11.98
C GLY A 145 -1.38 0.75 11.72
N GLN A 146 -0.47 0.59 10.76
CA GLN A 146 0.56 1.59 10.44
C GLN A 146 -0.01 2.99 10.17
N TRP A 147 -0.95 3.09 9.23
CA TRP A 147 -1.51 4.38 8.81
C TRP A 147 -2.31 5.09 9.91
N PRO A 148 -3.27 4.44 10.60
CA PRO A 148 -3.98 5.07 11.70
C PRO A 148 -3.02 5.58 12.79
N CYS A 149 -2.06 4.76 13.22
CA CYS A 149 -1.12 5.14 14.26
C CYS A 149 -0.21 6.30 13.84
N ALA A 150 0.33 6.28 12.61
CA ALA A 150 1.21 7.32 12.11
C ALA A 150 0.47 8.67 11.98
N LEU A 151 -0.73 8.68 11.39
CA LEU A 151 -1.50 9.92 11.22
C LEU A 151 -1.94 10.52 12.54
N ILE A 152 -2.35 9.71 13.52
CA ILE A 152 -2.67 10.20 14.86
C ILE A 152 -1.42 10.75 15.55
N THR A 153 -0.27 10.12 15.36
CA THR A 153 1.01 10.60 15.92
C THR A 153 1.37 11.97 15.35
N THR A 154 1.34 12.15 14.02
CA THR A 154 1.61 13.46 13.40
C THR A 154 0.60 14.51 13.83
N GLN A 155 -0.68 14.14 13.97
CA GLN A 155 -1.73 15.06 14.41
C GLN A 155 -1.50 15.57 15.85
N ARG A 156 -0.95 14.73 16.72
CA ARG A 156 -0.69 15.08 18.13
C ARG A 156 0.60 15.84 18.36
N LEU A 157 1.63 15.53 17.57
CA LEU A 157 2.96 16.12 17.74
C LEU A 157 3.16 17.41 16.96
N LEU A 158 2.48 17.56 15.83
CA LEU A 158 2.71 18.68 14.92
C LEU A 158 1.60 19.72 15.00
N ASP A 159 2.01 20.97 14.96
CA ASP A 159 1.10 22.11 14.80
C ASP A 159 0.37 21.99 13.45
N PRO A 160 -0.86 22.52 13.31
CA PRO A 160 -1.62 22.42 12.07
C PRO A 160 -0.85 22.87 10.82
N ALA A 161 0.03 23.87 10.94
CA ALA A 161 0.86 24.37 9.84
C ALA A 161 1.96 23.39 9.42
N ASP A 162 2.51 22.59 10.34
CA ASP A 162 3.59 21.64 10.10
C ASP A 162 3.09 20.26 9.62
N ARG A 163 1.81 19.92 9.87
CA ARG A 163 1.23 18.59 9.53
C ARG A 163 1.36 18.22 8.07
N PRO A 164 1.14 19.10 7.08
CA PRO A 164 1.30 18.73 5.67
C PRO A 164 2.72 18.25 5.37
N PHE A 165 3.73 18.93 5.88
CA PHE A 165 5.12 18.55 5.69
C PHE A 165 5.46 17.23 6.42
N GLY A 166 5.01 17.06 7.67
CA GLY A 166 5.19 15.81 8.43
C GLY A 166 4.54 14.61 7.74
N ASN A 167 3.35 14.78 7.17
CA ASN A 167 2.68 13.73 6.41
C ASN A 167 3.38 13.43 5.06
N SER A 168 3.97 14.43 4.41
CA SER A 168 4.78 14.21 3.22
C SER A 168 6.05 13.41 3.55
N LEU A 169 6.70 13.74 4.68
CA LEU A 169 7.86 13.00 5.15
C LEU A 169 7.49 11.54 5.49
N LEU A 170 6.36 11.31 6.16
CA LEU A 170 5.83 9.98 6.39
C LEU A 170 5.63 9.22 5.08
N GLN A 171 4.94 9.83 4.11
CA GLN A 171 4.62 9.19 2.82
C GLN A 171 5.87 8.81 2.02
N SER A 172 6.94 9.62 2.08
CA SER A 172 8.20 9.31 1.39
C SER A 172 8.85 8.02 1.87
N GLY A 173 8.56 7.58 3.11
CA GLY A 173 9.01 6.29 3.60
C GLY A 173 8.54 5.11 2.75
N ALA A 174 7.30 5.15 2.26
CA ALA A 174 6.77 4.11 1.37
C ALA A 174 7.58 3.98 0.07
N SER A 175 7.87 5.11 -0.57
CA SER A 175 8.66 5.17 -1.80
C SER A 175 10.09 4.69 -1.58
N VAL A 176 10.73 5.16 -0.50
CA VAL A 176 12.09 4.73 -0.14
C VAL A 176 12.12 3.21 0.11
N GLY A 177 11.15 2.68 0.86
CA GLY A 177 11.02 1.24 1.09
C GLY A 177 10.86 0.45 -0.20
N ALA A 178 9.97 0.92 -1.10
CA ALA A 178 9.72 0.28 -2.38
C ALA A 178 10.97 0.20 -3.28
N ILE A 179 11.78 1.25 -3.29
CA ILE A 179 13.01 1.33 -4.09
C ILE A 179 14.14 0.51 -3.46
N LEU A 180 14.28 0.52 -2.13
CA LEU A 180 15.37 -0.15 -1.44
C LEU A 180 15.18 -1.66 -1.32
N THR A 181 13.95 -2.18 -1.24
CA THR A 181 13.71 -3.61 -1.03
C THR A 181 14.35 -4.49 -2.09
N PRO A 182 14.22 -4.22 -3.40
CA PRO A 182 14.90 -5.05 -4.40
C PRO A 182 16.42 -5.06 -4.25
N LEU A 183 17.02 -3.93 -3.80
CA LEU A 183 18.46 -3.82 -3.58
C LEU A 183 18.91 -4.63 -2.35
N VAL A 184 18.13 -4.60 -1.27
CA VAL A 184 18.36 -5.42 -0.08
C VAL A 184 18.25 -6.91 -0.42
N VAL A 185 17.21 -7.29 -1.17
CA VAL A 185 17.05 -8.68 -1.64
C VAL A 185 18.21 -9.07 -2.55
N GLN A 186 18.68 -8.18 -3.44
CA GLN A 186 19.86 -8.43 -4.28
C GLN A 186 21.13 -8.68 -3.48
N ALA A 187 21.32 -7.99 -2.36
CA ALA A 187 22.49 -8.14 -1.52
C ALA A 187 22.48 -9.44 -0.68
N LEU A 188 21.28 -9.94 -0.34
CA LEU A 188 21.12 -11.06 0.60
C LEU A 188 20.76 -12.39 -0.05
N VAL A 189 20.12 -12.39 -1.22
CA VAL A 189 19.66 -13.61 -1.91
C VAL A 189 20.64 -13.99 -2.99
N THR A 190 21.21 -15.19 -2.83
CA THR A 190 22.13 -15.82 -3.79
C THR A 190 21.47 -17.05 -4.42
N GLU A 191 22.19 -17.76 -5.27
CA GLU A 191 21.76 -19.04 -5.88
C GLU A 191 21.70 -20.20 -4.87
N GLN A 192 22.23 -20.01 -3.67
CA GLN A 192 22.20 -21.04 -2.63
C GLN A 192 20.80 -21.18 -2.03
N SER A 193 20.39 -22.44 -1.81
CA SER A 193 19.12 -22.76 -1.13
C SER A 193 19.03 -22.11 0.25
N GLY A 194 17.84 -21.65 0.60
CA GLY A 194 17.55 -21.03 1.90
C GLY A 194 17.96 -19.56 2.05
N THR A 195 18.72 -18.98 1.11
CA THR A 195 19.16 -17.56 1.22
C THR A 195 18.00 -16.57 1.14
N TRP A 196 16.86 -16.97 0.57
CA TRP A 196 15.64 -16.18 0.54
C TRP A 196 15.10 -15.81 1.93
N ARG A 197 15.53 -16.49 2.99
CA ARG A 197 15.16 -16.22 4.39
C ARG A 197 15.79 -14.92 4.90
N GLY A 198 16.98 -14.59 4.39
CA GLY A 198 17.76 -13.45 4.83
C GLY A 198 16.99 -12.11 4.83
N PRO A 199 16.37 -11.69 3.72
CA PRO A 199 15.58 -10.46 3.66
C PRO A 199 14.47 -10.40 4.72
N PHE A 200 13.71 -11.47 4.95
CA PHE A 200 12.67 -11.51 5.98
C PHE A 200 13.22 -11.28 7.37
N VAL A 201 14.32 -11.96 7.71
CA VAL A 201 14.95 -11.82 9.02
C VAL A 201 15.55 -10.42 9.21
N VAL A 202 16.29 -9.92 8.23
CA VAL A 202 16.97 -8.61 8.33
C VAL A 202 15.93 -7.49 8.45
N ILE A 203 14.91 -7.45 7.59
CA ILE A 203 13.90 -6.38 7.60
C ILE A 203 13.08 -6.46 8.89
N GLY A 204 12.64 -7.66 9.29
CA GLY A 204 11.88 -7.82 10.52
C GLY A 204 12.70 -7.46 11.79
N VAL A 205 14.00 -7.82 11.84
CA VAL A 205 14.88 -7.40 12.96
C VAL A 205 15.08 -5.89 12.98
N LEU A 206 15.25 -5.23 11.83
CA LEU A 206 15.29 -3.76 11.77
C LEU A 206 14.01 -3.14 12.31
N GLY A 207 12.84 -3.75 12.04
CA GLY A 207 11.57 -3.35 12.63
C GLY A 207 11.55 -3.51 14.15
N LEU A 208 12.07 -4.61 14.68
CA LEU A 208 12.17 -4.80 16.14
C LEU A 208 13.14 -3.78 16.77
N LEU A 209 14.24 -3.46 16.12
CA LEU A 209 15.20 -2.44 16.60
C LEU A 209 14.60 -1.04 16.61
N TRP A 210 13.62 -0.74 15.72
CA TRP A 210 12.93 0.55 15.71
C TRP A 210 12.19 0.86 17.02
N LEU A 211 11.80 -0.16 17.79
CA LEU A 211 11.11 0.03 19.08
C LEU A 211 11.96 0.81 20.09
N VAL A 212 13.29 0.65 20.05
CA VAL A 212 14.18 1.32 20.99
C VAL A 212 14.12 2.86 20.84
N PRO A 213 14.41 3.44 19.66
CA PRO A 213 14.30 4.88 19.48
C PRO A 213 12.86 5.39 19.64
N TRP A 214 11.83 4.60 19.33
CA TRP A 214 10.45 5.00 19.57
C TRP A 214 10.19 5.31 21.03
N PHE A 215 10.51 4.39 21.94
CA PHE A 215 10.30 4.61 23.37
C PHE A 215 11.20 5.71 23.92
N TRP A 216 12.40 5.87 23.38
CA TRP A 216 13.31 6.95 23.77
C TRP A 216 12.75 8.33 23.43
N PHE A 217 12.39 8.57 22.17
CA PHE A 217 11.94 9.88 21.69
C PHE A 217 10.50 10.21 22.12
N THR A 218 9.68 9.23 22.46
CA THR A 218 8.31 9.46 22.92
C THR A 218 8.16 9.46 24.44
N ALA A 219 9.24 9.32 25.21
CA ALA A 219 9.20 9.23 26.67
C ALA A 219 8.51 10.43 27.35
N GLY A 220 8.71 11.64 26.83
CA GLY A 220 8.09 12.88 27.32
C GLY A 220 6.93 13.40 26.48
N ALA A 221 6.54 12.72 25.39
CA ALA A 221 5.51 13.20 24.47
C ALA A 221 4.10 12.89 24.98
N SER A 222 3.19 13.88 24.90
CA SER A 222 1.77 13.71 25.23
C SER A 222 1.02 12.99 24.10
N LEU A 223 1.29 11.67 23.94
CA LEU A 223 0.62 10.78 23.00
C LEU A 223 -0.56 10.01 23.62
N GLY A 224 -1.14 10.53 24.70
CA GLY A 224 -2.30 9.96 25.40
C GLY A 224 -3.55 9.84 24.49
N ALA A 225 -4.61 9.17 24.95
CA ALA A 225 -5.88 9.09 24.21
C ALA A 225 -6.40 10.50 23.89
N LEU A 226 -6.98 10.68 22.69
CA LEU A 226 -7.62 11.95 22.35
C LEU A 226 -8.75 12.23 23.35
N PRO A 227 -8.91 13.45 23.89
CA PRO A 227 -10.16 13.86 24.49
C PRO A 227 -11.24 13.68 23.43
N GLN A 228 -12.28 12.91 23.75
CA GLN A 228 -13.42 12.74 22.87
C GLN A 228 -13.95 14.10 22.44
N HIS A 229 -13.96 14.33 21.14
CA HIS A 229 -14.62 15.46 20.47
C HIS A 229 -14.38 16.87 21.04
N ARG A 230 -13.39 17.59 20.50
CA ARG A 230 -13.69 18.98 20.15
C ARG A 230 -14.40 18.94 18.80
N SER A 231 -15.72 19.02 18.86
CA SER A 231 -16.54 19.42 17.73
C SER A 231 -15.90 20.65 17.10
N VAL A 232 -15.57 20.55 15.79
CA VAL A 232 -15.19 21.71 14.99
C VAL A 232 -16.23 22.78 15.27
N SER A 233 -15.78 23.93 15.76
CA SER A 233 -16.65 25.07 16.05
C SER A 233 -17.51 25.35 14.83
N SER A 234 -18.81 25.30 15.04
CA SER A 234 -19.89 25.58 14.11
C SER A 234 -19.92 27.08 13.78
N GLY A 235 -18.93 27.59 13.05
CA GLY A 235 -18.87 28.99 12.65
C GLY A 235 -18.93 29.23 11.14
N ASP A 236 -18.67 28.20 10.31
CA ASP A 236 -18.84 28.36 8.87
C ASP A 236 -20.24 27.88 8.46
N PRO A 237 -20.99 28.68 7.64
CA PRO A 237 -22.28 28.25 7.13
C PRO A 237 -22.13 26.91 6.40
N ALA A 238 -22.89 25.93 6.86
CA ALA A 238 -22.88 24.61 6.24
C ALA A 238 -23.16 24.75 4.74
N PRO A 239 -22.28 24.28 3.85
CA PRO A 239 -22.57 24.31 2.43
C PRO A 239 -23.88 23.55 2.19
N ALA A 240 -24.73 24.07 1.30
CA ALA A 240 -26.00 23.44 0.94
C ALA A 240 -25.82 21.95 0.74
N ALA A 241 -26.56 21.14 1.49
CA ALA A 241 -26.42 19.69 1.49
C ALA A 241 -26.69 19.18 0.07
N SER A 242 -25.68 18.55 -0.54
CA SER A 242 -25.85 17.87 -1.83
C SER A 242 -26.93 16.80 -1.70
N PRO A 243 -27.83 16.65 -2.68
CA PRO A 243 -28.88 15.64 -2.60
C PRO A 243 -28.29 14.25 -2.37
N PRO A 244 -28.91 13.43 -1.50
CA PRO A 244 -28.34 12.11 -1.12
C PRO A 244 -28.00 11.20 -2.29
N TRP A 245 -28.82 11.22 -3.36
CA TRP A 245 -28.59 10.43 -4.56
C TRP A 245 -27.28 10.82 -5.30
N LEU A 246 -26.90 12.10 -5.25
CA LEU A 246 -25.65 12.59 -5.86
C LEU A 246 -24.43 12.10 -5.08
N LEU A 247 -24.53 12.06 -3.74
CA LEU A 247 -23.47 11.49 -2.89
C LEU A 247 -23.30 10.01 -3.16
N VAL A 248 -24.38 9.23 -3.25
CA VAL A 248 -24.34 7.81 -3.58
C VAL A 248 -23.72 7.60 -4.96
N ARG A 249 -24.17 8.34 -5.98
CA ARG A 249 -23.64 8.23 -7.34
C ARG A 249 -22.14 8.51 -7.41
N ARG A 250 -21.69 9.57 -6.75
CA ARG A 250 -20.26 9.92 -6.68
C ARG A 250 -19.44 8.91 -5.86
N PHE A 251 -20.03 8.38 -4.79
CA PHE A 251 -19.39 7.31 -4.02
C PHE A 251 -19.18 6.05 -4.87
N LEU A 252 -20.19 5.64 -5.65
CA LEU A 252 -20.07 4.52 -6.58
C LEU A 252 -19.00 4.77 -7.66
N ALA A 253 -18.93 6.00 -8.20
CA ALA A 253 -17.84 6.38 -9.10
C ALA A 253 -16.47 6.18 -8.44
N LEU A 254 -16.29 6.66 -7.22
CA LEU A 254 -15.03 6.50 -6.48
C LEU A 254 -14.74 5.05 -6.11
N ALA A 255 -15.75 4.24 -5.83
CA ALA A 255 -15.59 2.82 -5.59
C ALA A 255 -15.03 2.09 -6.83
N VAL A 256 -15.58 2.38 -8.02
CA VAL A 256 -15.03 1.85 -9.28
C VAL A 256 -13.60 2.36 -9.51
N VAL A 257 -13.35 3.65 -9.31
CA VAL A 257 -12.03 4.25 -9.49
C VAL A 257 -11.00 3.60 -8.58
N VAL A 258 -11.28 3.53 -7.27
CA VAL A 258 -10.31 3.02 -6.31
C VAL A 258 -10.01 1.55 -6.52
N VAL A 259 -11.01 0.75 -6.86
CA VAL A 259 -10.81 -0.66 -7.19
C VAL A 259 -9.92 -0.77 -8.43
N ALA A 260 -10.28 -0.10 -9.53
CA ALA A 260 -9.58 -0.22 -10.80
C ALA A 260 -8.10 0.21 -10.70
N ILE A 261 -7.80 1.37 -10.09
CA ILE A 261 -6.41 1.83 -9.97
C ILE A 261 -5.59 0.95 -9.03
N ASN A 262 -6.22 0.39 -7.98
CA ASN A 262 -5.53 -0.51 -7.07
C ASN A 262 -5.33 -1.92 -7.64
N LEU A 263 -6.27 -2.43 -8.46
CA LEU A 263 -6.05 -3.69 -9.18
C LEU A 263 -4.81 -3.59 -10.07
N THR A 264 -4.66 -2.48 -10.83
CA THR A 264 -3.46 -2.20 -11.62
C THR A 264 -2.21 -2.17 -10.74
N TRP A 265 -2.22 -1.34 -9.68
CA TRP A 265 -1.08 -1.17 -8.78
C TRP A 265 -0.66 -2.49 -8.13
N HIS A 266 -1.62 -3.23 -7.54
CA HIS A 266 -1.32 -4.47 -6.83
C HIS A 266 -0.96 -5.62 -7.76
N PHE A 267 -1.47 -5.65 -8.99
CA PHE A 267 -1.04 -6.62 -9.99
C PHE A 267 0.46 -6.48 -10.26
N PHE A 268 0.91 -5.29 -10.67
CA PHE A 268 2.32 -5.09 -10.95
C PHE A 268 3.21 -5.22 -9.70
N ARG A 269 2.75 -4.76 -8.54
CA ARG A 269 3.50 -4.91 -7.29
C ARG A 269 3.78 -6.38 -6.94
N VAL A 270 2.81 -7.25 -7.14
CA VAL A 270 2.89 -8.65 -6.73
C VAL A 270 3.51 -9.53 -7.80
N TRP A 271 3.06 -9.38 -9.03
CA TRP A 271 3.37 -10.32 -10.10
C TRP A 271 4.51 -9.89 -11.03
N LEU A 272 4.88 -8.59 -11.07
CA LEU A 272 5.91 -8.09 -11.98
C LEU A 272 7.27 -8.80 -11.84
N PRO A 273 7.84 -8.97 -10.61
CA PRO A 273 9.12 -9.63 -10.48
C PRO A 273 9.08 -11.09 -10.98
N LYS A 274 8.04 -11.84 -10.57
CA LYS A 274 7.86 -13.24 -10.94
C LYS A 274 7.63 -13.40 -12.45
N MET A 275 6.81 -12.54 -13.05
CA MET A 275 6.55 -12.51 -14.48
C MET A 275 7.82 -12.26 -15.29
N LEU A 276 8.63 -11.30 -14.90
CA LEU A 276 9.88 -10.99 -15.59
C LEU A 276 10.89 -12.16 -15.50
N GLU A 277 10.96 -12.82 -14.35
CA GLU A 277 11.90 -13.92 -14.14
C GLU A 277 11.41 -15.23 -14.79
N GLU A 278 10.17 -15.66 -14.51
CA GLU A 278 9.68 -16.97 -14.95
C GLU A 278 9.15 -16.98 -16.38
N TYR A 279 8.41 -15.93 -16.79
CA TYR A 279 7.75 -15.91 -18.11
C TYR A 279 8.63 -15.27 -19.18
N HIS A 280 9.31 -14.16 -18.86
CA HIS A 280 10.19 -13.49 -19.82
C HIS A 280 11.65 -13.95 -19.72
N GLY A 281 12.03 -14.77 -18.73
CA GLY A 281 13.36 -15.35 -18.60
C GLY A 281 14.46 -14.33 -18.32
N TYR A 282 14.15 -13.20 -17.66
CA TYR A 282 15.18 -12.27 -17.20
C TYR A 282 15.94 -12.85 -16.01
N GLN A 283 17.22 -12.55 -15.91
CA GLN A 283 18.00 -12.92 -14.73
C GLN A 283 17.49 -12.19 -13.49
N ALA A 284 17.47 -12.87 -12.34
CA ALA A 284 17.00 -12.33 -11.07
C ALA A 284 17.65 -10.98 -10.71
N VAL A 285 18.96 -10.83 -10.98
CA VAL A 285 19.71 -9.57 -10.80
C VAL A 285 19.09 -8.43 -11.62
N THR A 286 18.81 -8.68 -12.90
CA THR A 286 18.17 -7.69 -13.79
C THR A 286 16.79 -7.33 -13.29
N VAL A 287 15.99 -8.33 -12.85
CA VAL A 287 14.64 -8.11 -12.33
C VAL A 287 14.65 -7.23 -11.09
N ARG A 288 15.58 -7.44 -10.16
CA ARG A 288 15.69 -6.66 -8.93
C ARG A 288 16.06 -5.21 -9.21
N TYR A 289 17.09 -4.94 -10.04
CA TYR A 289 17.43 -3.57 -10.43
C TYR A 289 16.32 -2.89 -11.23
N PHE A 290 15.69 -3.63 -12.15
CA PHE A 290 14.56 -3.11 -12.91
C PHE A 290 13.37 -2.76 -11.99
N THR A 291 13.08 -3.60 -10.99
CA THR A 291 12.00 -3.33 -10.02
C THR A 291 12.26 -2.06 -9.23
N SER A 292 13.50 -1.79 -8.82
CA SER A 292 13.86 -0.49 -8.21
C SER A 292 13.61 0.67 -9.17
N ALA A 293 14.05 0.56 -10.43
CA ALA A 293 13.81 1.57 -11.44
C ALA A 293 12.31 1.77 -11.73
N TYR A 294 11.53 0.69 -11.72
CA TYR A 294 10.08 0.73 -11.86
C TYR A 294 9.44 1.58 -10.74
N TYR A 295 9.84 1.39 -9.48
CA TYR A 295 9.31 2.20 -8.38
C TYR A 295 9.75 3.66 -8.46
N VAL A 296 10.97 3.95 -8.91
CA VAL A 296 11.37 5.33 -9.21
C VAL A 296 10.46 5.95 -10.28
N ALA A 297 10.17 5.22 -11.35
CA ALA A 297 9.27 5.68 -12.41
C ALA A 297 7.85 5.92 -11.88
N THR A 298 7.33 5.05 -11.00
CA THR A 298 6.00 5.23 -10.39
C THR A 298 5.94 6.50 -9.54
N ASP A 299 6.95 6.78 -8.73
CA ASP A 299 7.01 7.97 -7.88
C ASP A 299 7.13 9.25 -8.70
N LEU A 300 7.94 9.23 -9.75
CA LEU A 300 8.02 10.33 -10.70
C LEU A 300 6.66 10.60 -11.36
N GLY A 301 5.90 9.56 -11.69
CA GLY A 301 4.54 9.68 -12.23
C GLY A 301 3.57 10.33 -11.25
N CYS A 302 3.63 9.93 -9.99
CA CYS A 302 2.82 10.52 -8.91
C CYS A 302 3.12 12.02 -8.75
N LEU A 303 4.39 12.39 -8.65
CA LEU A 303 4.83 13.78 -8.50
C LEU A 303 4.49 14.61 -9.74
N ALA A 304 4.75 14.08 -10.93
CA ALA A 304 4.47 14.75 -12.20
C ALA A 304 2.97 15.01 -12.38
N SER A 305 2.12 14.04 -12.05
CA SER A 305 0.66 14.20 -12.12
C SER A 305 0.17 15.30 -11.18
N GLY A 306 0.61 15.30 -9.92
CA GLY A 306 0.26 16.35 -8.95
C GLY A 306 0.73 17.74 -9.40
N PHE A 307 1.97 17.84 -9.88
CA PHE A 307 2.55 19.11 -10.37
C PHE A 307 1.84 19.60 -11.64
N ALA A 308 1.51 18.70 -12.57
CA ALA A 308 0.83 19.06 -13.81
C ALA A 308 -0.59 19.60 -13.55
N VAL A 309 -1.34 19.07 -12.58
CA VAL A 309 -2.62 19.66 -12.17
C VAL A 309 -2.42 21.09 -11.68
N LYS A 310 -1.40 21.35 -10.83
CA LYS A 310 -1.07 22.70 -10.35
C LYS A 310 -0.71 23.64 -11.51
N LEU A 311 0.05 23.17 -12.48
CA LEU A 311 0.45 23.96 -13.65
C LEU A 311 -0.74 24.31 -14.55
N LEU A 312 -1.64 23.36 -14.83
CA LEU A 312 -2.83 23.58 -15.63
C LEU A 312 -3.79 24.57 -14.95
N THR A 313 -3.97 24.45 -13.62
CA THR A 313 -4.82 25.38 -12.87
C THR A 313 -4.23 26.78 -12.80
N ALA A 314 -2.91 26.92 -12.73
CA ALA A 314 -2.22 28.21 -12.86
C ALA A 314 -2.45 28.86 -14.25
N ARG A 315 -2.65 28.03 -15.29
CA ARG A 315 -3.03 28.46 -16.65
C ARG A 315 -4.55 28.65 -16.82
N ARG A 316 -5.29 28.85 -15.73
CA ARG A 316 -6.73 29.08 -15.68
C ARG A 316 -7.62 27.93 -16.16
N TRP A 317 -7.10 26.68 -16.21
CA TRP A 317 -7.96 25.54 -16.45
C TRP A 317 -8.87 25.30 -15.24
N PRO A 318 -10.13 24.90 -15.45
CA PRO A 318 -10.97 24.45 -14.34
C PRO A 318 -10.31 23.25 -13.65
N VAL A 319 -10.26 23.27 -12.31
CA VAL A 319 -9.60 22.20 -11.50
C VAL A 319 -10.09 20.82 -11.88
N HIS A 320 -11.41 20.66 -12.06
CA HIS A 320 -12.00 19.39 -12.44
C HIS A 320 -11.55 18.91 -13.82
N ALA A 321 -11.50 19.82 -14.81
CA ALA A 321 -11.01 19.50 -16.16
C ALA A 321 -9.52 19.09 -16.13
N ALA A 322 -8.68 19.86 -15.40
CA ALA A 322 -7.27 19.52 -15.24
C ALA A 322 -7.07 18.10 -14.64
N ARG A 323 -7.81 17.77 -13.57
CA ARG A 323 -7.77 16.44 -12.94
C ARG A 323 -8.21 15.32 -13.88
N LEU A 324 -9.32 15.51 -14.62
CA LEU A 324 -9.80 14.51 -15.59
C LEU A 324 -8.81 14.31 -16.73
N THR A 325 -8.21 15.39 -17.25
CA THR A 325 -7.20 15.31 -18.31
C THR A 325 -5.98 14.52 -17.87
N LEU A 326 -5.47 14.78 -16.66
CA LEU A 326 -4.33 14.04 -16.13
C LEU A 326 -4.69 12.59 -15.79
N PHE A 327 -5.90 12.36 -15.28
CA PHE A 327 -6.38 11.00 -15.06
C PHE A 327 -6.47 10.22 -16.38
N LEU A 328 -6.99 10.82 -17.45
CA LEU A 328 -7.01 10.22 -18.79
C LEU A 328 -5.60 9.95 -19.31
N ALA A 329 -4.69 10.92 -19.22
CA ALA A 329 -3.31 10.75 -19.67
C ALA A 329 -2.62 9.58 -18.95
N CYS A 330 -2.76 9.50 -17.62
CA CYS A 330 -2.23 8.38 -16.84
C CYS A 330 -2.91 7.04 -17.21
N SER A 331 -4.24 7.03 -17.45
CA SER A 331 -4.96 5.83 -17.90
C SER A 331 -4.50 5.36 -19.28
N LEU A 332 -4.18 6.27 -20.19
CA LEU A 332 -3.62 5.91 -21.51
C LEU A 332 -2.21 5.34 -21.38
N LEU A 333 -1.38 5.85 -20.45
CA LEU A 333 -0.08 5.27 -20.16
C LEU A 333 -0.21 3.85 -19.59
N THR A 334 -1.14 3.61 -18.69
CA THR A 334 -1.37 2.24 -18.17
C THR A 334 -1.92 1.32 -19.25
N ALA A 335 -2.73 1.82 -20.19
CA ALA A 335 -3.28 1.04 -21.29
C ALA A 335 -2.20 0.56 -22.29
N LEU A 336 -0.97 1.10 -22.26
CA LEU A 336 0.18 0.54 -23.00
C LEU A 336 0.48 -0.91 -22.60
N SER A 337 -0.07 -1.38 -21.49
CA SER A 337 -0.04 -2.78 -21.07
C SER A 337 -0.66 -3.71 -22.11
N THR A 338 -1.64 -3.25 -22.90
CA THR A 338 -2.22 -4.02 -24.01
C THR A 338 -1.18 -4.35 -25.09
N ILE A 339 -0.22 -3.45 -25.30
CA ILE A 339 0.92 -3.68 -26.20
C ILE A 339 1.96 -4.56 -25.48
N ALA A 340 2.28 -4.23 -24.22
CA ALA A 340 3.28 -4.95 -23.43
C ALA A 340 2.93 -6.43 -23.24
N SER A 341 1.63 -6.79 -23.15
CA SER A 341 1.16 -8.16 -22.99
C SER A 341 1.52 -9.09 -24.15
N GLY A 342 1.68 -8.55 -25.37
CA GLY A 342 2.08 -9.30 -26.55
C GLY A 342 3.58 -9.29 -26.85
N LEU A 343 4.39 -8.59 -26.05
CA LEU A 343 5.82 -8.47 -26.30
C LEU A 343 6.63 -9.59 -25.63
N GLY A 344 7.61 -10.09 -26.37
CA GLY A 344 8.67 -10.93 -25.82
C GLY A 344 9.71 -10.12 -25.03
N ARG A 345 10.69 -10.84 -24.46
CA ARG A 345 11.81 -10.27 -23.75
C ARG A 345 12.58 -9.24 -24.64
N GLY A 346 12.78 -8.04 -24.11
CA GLY A 346 13.52 -7.00 -24.81
C GLY A 346 13.45 -5.64 -24.11
N PRO A 347 14.26 -4.66 -24.56
CA PRO A 347 14.29 -3.33 -23.96
C PRO A 347 12.98 -2.57 -24.13
N LEU A 348 12.23 -2.85 -25.21
CA LEU A 348 10.92 -2.22 -25.45
C LEU A 348 9.91 -2.60 -24.37
N LEU A 349 9.86 -3.89 -23.98
CA LEU A 349 9.01 -4.36 -22.87
C LEU A 349 9.34 -3.60 -21.58
N LEU A 350 10.63 -3.53 -21.22
CA LEU A 350 11.06 -2.85 -20.01
C LEU A 350 10.72 -1.35 -20.05
N GLY A 351 10.95 -0.68 -21.19
CA GLY A 351 10.60 0.72 -21.37
C GLY A 351 9.09 0.99 -21.22
N LEU A 352 8.24 0.12 -21.81
CA LEU A 352 6.79 0.22 -21.66
C LEU A 352 6.36 -0.02 -20.21
N LEU A 353 6.94 -0.99 -19.51
CA LEU A 353 6.64 -1.25 -18.10
C LEU A 353 6.97 -0.04 -17.22
N LEU A 354 8.07 0.71 -17.49
CA LEU A 354 8.36 1.95 -16.77
C LEU A 354 7.29 3.03 -17.04
N LEU A 355 6.83 3.17 -18.27
CA LEU A 355 5.74 4.12 -18.61
C LEU A 355 4.41 3.71 -17.99
N ILE A 356 4.09 2.42 -17.97
CA ILE A 356 2.91 1.86 -17.29
C ILE A 356 3.01 2.16 -15.78
N GLY A 357 4.16 1.94 -15.18
CA GLY A 357 4.42 2.26 -13.77
C GLY A 357 4.23 3.75 -13.48
N PHE A 358 4.80 4.62 -14.29
CA PHE A 358 4.63 6.06 -14.21
C PHE A 358 3.14 6.46 -14.26
N GLY A 359 2.37 5.91 -15.19
CA GLY A 359 0.94 6.14 -15.30
C GLY A 359 0.18 5.62 -14.08
N SER A 360 0.49 4.42 -13.60
CA SER A 360 -0.28 3.73 -12.57
C SER A 360 -0.31 4.50 -11.24
N LEU A 361 0.82 4.98 -10.74
CA LEU A 361 0.87 5.76 -9.51
C LEU A 361 0.45 7.23 -9.73
N GLY A 362 0.58 7.74 -10.96
CA GLY A 362 0.09 9.07 -11.37
C GLY A 362 -1.44 9.25 -11.25
N LEU A 363 -2.21 8.17 -11.18
CA LEU A 363 -3.67 8.19 -10.97
C LEU A 363 -4.06 8.57 -9.53
N PHE A 364 -3.24 8.23 -8.53
CA PHE A 364 -3.59 8.32 -7.12
C PHE A 364 -3.79 9.75 -6.59
N PRO A 365 -2.97 10.76 -6.94
CA PRO A 365 -3.20 12.15 -6.47
C PRO A 365 -4.57 12.69 -6.87
N ASN A 366 -5.03 12.35 -8.09
CA ASN A 366 -6.34 12.78 -8.57
C ASN A 366 -7.47 12.04 -7.83
N TYR A 367 -7.32 10.74 -7.59
CA TYR A 367 -8.27 9.96 -6.79
C TYR A 367 -8.40 10.51 -5.37
N TYR A 368 -7.30 10.75 -4.65
CA TYR A 368 -7.34 11.31 -3.30
C TYR A 368 -8.01 12.69 -3.26
N SER A 369 -7.75 13.53 -4.26
CA SER A 369 -8.39 14.83 -4.34
C SER A 369 -9.90 14.74 -4.55
N LEU A 370 -10.37 13.77 -5.37
CA LEU A 370 -11.80 13.52 -5.60
C LEU A 370 -12.49 12.96 -4.35
N THR A 371 -11.83 12.11 -3.56
CA THR A 371 -12.40 11.62 -2.29
C THR A 371 -12.58 12.74 -1.27
N GLN A 372 -11.66 13.70 -1.21
CA GLN A 372 -11.75 14.87 -0.34
C GLN A 372 -12.88 15.82 -0.75
N ASP A 373 -13.18 15.89 -2.05
CA ASP A 373 -14.27 16.73 -2.57
C ASP A 373 -15.67 16.13 -2.31
N LEU A 374 -15.77 14.82 -1.96
CA LEU A 374 -17.06 14.16 -1.78
C LEU A 374 -17.74 14.59 -0.49
N SER A 375 -17.04 14.62 0.64
CA SER A 375 -17.59 15.06 1.92
C SER A 375 -16.49 15.37 2.93
N ARG A 376 -16.48 16.60 3.43
CA ARG A 376 -15.58 16.99 4.53
C ARG A 376 -15.98 16.36 5.87
N LYS A 377 -17.30 16.23 6.12
CA LYS A 377 -17.85 15.73 7.39
C LYS A 377 -17.66 14.22 7.58
N HIS A 378 -17.72 13.44 6.51
CA HIS A 378 -17.70 11.98 6.56
C HIS A 378 -16.45 11.38 5.88
N GLN A 379 -15.38 12.16 5.73
CA GLN A 379 -14.16 11.74 5.01
C GLN A 379 -13.58 10.43 5.51
N GLY A 380 -13.46 10.25 6.81
CA GLY A 380 -12.93 9.01 7.39
C GLY A 380 -13.77 7.78 7.08
N LYS A 381 -15.11 7.90 7.15
CA LYS A 381 -16.03 6.78 6.81
C LYS A 381 -15.94 6.42 5.32
N ILE A 382 -15.88 7.43 4.44
CA ILE A 382 -15.76 7.24 2.99
C ILE A 382 -14.43 6.57 2.66
N THR A 383 -13.33 7.08 3.17
CA THR A 383 -12.00 6.53 2.92
C THR A 383 -11.88 5.10 3.48
N GLY A 384 -12.43 4.85 4.67
CA GLY A 384 -12.44 3.51 5.27
C GLY A 384 -13.25 2.50 4.45
N ALA A 385 -14.46 2.89 4.00
CA ALA A 385 -15.30 2.03 3.17
C ALA A 385 -14.65 1.75 1.80
N LEU A 386 -14.12 2.77 1.14
CA LEU A 386 -13.40 2.62 -0.12
C LEU A 386 -12.15 1.76 0.04
N GLY A 387 -11.40 1.93 1.12
CA GLY A 387 -10.24 1.10 1.44
C GLY A 387 -10.62 -0.36 1.65
N PHE A 388 -11.67 -0.64 2.41
CA PHE A 388 -12.16 -2.01 2.62
C PHE A 388 -12.56 -2.68 1.30
N ILE A 389 -13.38 -2.00 0.47
CA ILE A 389 -13.79 -2.51 -0.84
C ILE A 389 -12.57 -2.81 -1.71
N THR A 390 -11.58 -1.93 -1.71
CA THR A 390 -10.34 -2.09 -2.46
C THR A 390 -9.58 -3.34 -2.06
N TRP A 391 -9.38 -3.56 -0.76
CA TRP A 391 -8.61 -4.69 -0.27
C TRP A 391 -9.31 -6.02 -0.51
N VAL A 392 -10.64 -6.05 -0.41
CA VAL A 392 -11.46 -7.22 -0.76
C VAL A 392 -11.33 -7.53 -2.27
N ALA A 393 -11.48 -6.53 -3.14
CA ALA A 393 -11.33 -6.71 -4.59
C ALA A 393 -9.90 -7.17 -4.95
N THR A 394 -8.88 -6.59 -4.30
CA THR A 394 -7.48 -6.99 -4.48
C THR A 394 -7.26 -8.44 -4.04
N ALA A 395 -7.85 -8.85 -2.92
CA ALA A 395 -7.75 -10.22 -2.42
C ALA A 395 -8.24 -11.25 -3.45
N GLU A 396 -9.41 -11.02 -4.03
CA GLU A 396 -9.95 -11.92 -5.06
C GLU A 396 -9.11 -11.92 -6.33
N MET A 397 -8.66 -10.75 -6.79
CA MET A 397 -7.79 -10.65 -7.95
C MET A 397 -6.51 -11.50 -7.78
N GLN A 398 -5.87 -11.48 -6.62
CA GLN A 398 -4.62 -12.22 -6.42
C GLN A 398 -4.78 -13.73 -6.63
N GLN A 399 -5.85 -14.31 -6.09
CA GLN A 399 -6.14 -15.72 -6.29
C GLN A 399 -6.49 -16.04 -7.74
N LEU A 400 -7.33 -15.19 -8.38
CA LEU A 400 -7.73 -15.39 -9.78
C LEU A 400 -6.53 -15.34 -10.73
N VAL A 401 -5.60 -14.41 -10.51
CA VAL A 401 -4.36 -14.33 -11.31
C VAL A 401 -3.52 -15.58 -11.09
N GLY A 402 -3.32 -16.04 -9.86
CA GLY A 402 -2.55 -17.26 -9.59
C GLY A 402 -3.14 -18.49 -10.28
N GLN A 403 -4.47 -18.70 -10.17
CA GLN A 403 -5.18 -19.79 -10.85
C GLN A 403 -5.08 -19.69 -12.38
N HIS A 404 -5.17 -18.46 -12.91
CA HIS A 404 -5.07 -18.25 -14.34
C HIS A 404 -3.67 -18.60 -14.87
N VAL A 405 -2.63 -18.14 -14.17
CA VAL A 405 -1.23 -18.44 -14.53
C VAL A 405 -0.92 -19.94 -14.44
N ASP A 406 -1.43 -20.64 -13.42
CA ASP A 406 -1.23 -22.10 -13.32
C ASP A 406 -1.91 -22.87 -14.47
N ARG A 407 -3.05 -22.37 -14.98
CA ARG A 407 -3.77 -23.01 -16.10
C ARG A 407 -3.19 -22.68 -17.48
N THR A 408 -2.75 -21.44 -17.67
CA THR A 408 -2.38 -20.92 -19.01
C THR A 408 -0.87 -20.79 -19.18
N HIS A 409 -0.10 -20.85 -18.10
CA HIS A 409 1.33 -20.55 -18.05
C HIS A 409 1.67 -19.17 -18.67
N SER A 410 0.71 -18.22 -18.64
CA SER A 410 0.85 -16.89 -19.21
C SER A 410 0.38 -15.80 -18.26
N TYR A 411 1.08 -14.69 -18.28
CA TYR A 411 0.70 -13.46 -17.57
C TYR A 411 0.05 -12.43 -18.51
N ALA A 412 -0.06 -12.71 -19.81
CA ALA A 412 -0.49 -11.75 -20.82
C ALA A 412 -1.86 -11.15 -20.52
N ASP A 413 -2.85 -11.99 -20.18
CA ASP A 413 -4.21 -11.53 -19.85
C ASP A 413 -4.20 -10.67 -18.56
N GLY A 414 -3.40 -11.07 -17.58
CA GLY A 414 -3.23 -10.29 -16.34
C GLY A 414 -2.68 -8.87 -16.62
N ILE A 415 -1.63 -8.76 -17.43
CA ILE A 415 -1.04 -7.49 -17.86
C ILE A 415 -2.08 -6.66 -18.62
N PHE A 416 -2.77 -7.29 -19.60
CA PHE A 416 -3.77 -6.63 -20.42
C PHE A 416 -4.90 -6.01 -19.57
N TRP A 417 -5.55 -6.80 -18.73
CA TRP A 417 -6.69 -6.35 -17.94
C TRP A 417 -6.27 -5.39 -16.81
N ALA A 418 -5.14 -5.65 -16.16
CA ALA A 418 -4.64 -4.75 -15.12
C ALA A 418 -4.36 -3.34 -15.65
N GLY A 419 -3.79 -3.22 -16.84
CA GLY A 419 -3.50 -1.90 -17.39
C GLY A 419 -4.71 -1.22 -18.02
N LEU A 420 -5.74 -1.98 -18.43
CA LEU A 420 -6.98 -1.42 -18.99
C LEU A 420 -7.96 -0.97 -17.90
N ALA A 421 -7.86 -1.49 -16.68
CA ALA A 421 -8.75 -1.16 -15.57
C ALA A 421 -8.89 0.36 -15.31
N PRO A 422 -7.82 1.18 -15.35
CA PRO A 422 -7.93 2.64 -15.19
C PRO A 422 -8.76 3.33 -16.27
N ALA A 423 -8.88 2.78 -17.48
CA ALA A 423 -9.76 3.32 -18.51
C ALA A 423 -11.24 3.15 -18.10
N VAL A 424 -11.59 2.01 -17.47
CA VAL A 424 -12.92 1.81 -16.88
C VAL A 424 -13.18 2.82 -15.76
N ALA A 425 -12.18 3.10 -14.92
CA ALA A 425 -12.26 4.13 -13.89
C ALA A 425 -12.50 5.52 -14.48
N PHE A 426 -11.82 5.87 -15.56
CA PHE A 426 -12.03 7.14 -16.27
C PHE A 426 -13.45 7.26 -16.82
N LEU A 427 -13.98 6.21 -17.47
CA LEU A 427 -15.36 6.17 -17.94
C LEU A 427 -16.36 6.33 -16.80
N ALA A 428 -16.14 5.65 -15.68
CA ALA A 428 -16.97 5.80 -14.48
C ALA A 428 -16.97 7.25 -13.96
N LEU A 429 -15.83 7.93 -13.96
CA LEU A 429 -15.75 9.35 -13.60
C LEU A 429 -16.54 10.22 -14.56
N CYS A 430 -16.41 10.01 -15.86
CA CYS A 430 -17.16 10.79 -16.87
C CYS A 430 -18.68 10.60 -16.76
N LEU A 431 -19.14 9.38 -16.50
CA LEU A 431 -20.57 9.04 -16.48
C LEU A 431 -21.21 9.34 -15.12
N LEU A 432 -20.53 9.03 -14.02
CA LEU A 432 -21.14 9.05 -12.69
C LEU A 432 -20.76 10.26 -11.86
N TRP A 433 -19.62 10.93 -12.09
CA TRP A 433 -19.25 12.11 -11.28
C TRP A 433 -20.14 13.32 -11.60
N GLY A 434 -20.49 13.51 -12.86
CA GLY A 434 -21.30 14.62 -13.35
C GLY A 434 -20.49 15.92 -13.48
N ARG A 435 -21.06 16.91 -14.19
CA ARG A 435 -20.53 18.27 -14.25
C ARG A 435 -20.81 18.91 -12.89
N GLY A 436 -19.92 18.70 -11.92
CA GLY A 436 -20.08 19.25 -10.59
C GLY A 436 -19.97 20.76 -10.62
N THR A 437 -20.91 21.42 -9.96
CA THR A 437 -20.66 22.75 -9.45
C THR A 437 -19.43 22.65 -8.55
N ALA A 438 -18.29 23.17 -9.03
CA ALA A 438 -17.16 23.43 -8.16
C ALA A 438 -17.71 24.25 -6.98
N TYR A 439 -17.41 23.84 -5.75
CA TYR A 439 -17.55 24.76 -4.63
C TYR A 439 -16.86 26.05 -5.05
N PRO A 440 -17.55 27.20 -5.07
CA PRO A 440 -16.85 28.45 -5.32
C PRO A 440 -15.80 28.54 -4.22
N LEU A 441 -14.52 28.42 -4.62
CA LEU A 441 -13.43 28.87 -3.78
C LEU A 441 -13.81 30.31 -3.42
N ALA A 442 -14.16 30.56 -2.17
CA ALA A 442 -14.30 31.89 -1.64
C ALA A 442 -12.96 32.58 -1.92
N VAL A 443 -12.88 33.29 -3.02
CA VAL A 443 -11.79 34.22 -3.31
C VAL A 443 -11.79 35.16 -2.12
N ARG A 444 -10.89 34.97 -1.18
CA ARG A 444 -10.54 36.00 -0.23
C ARG A 444 -10.12 37.19 -1.08
N LYS A 445 -11.06 38.11 -1.32
CA LYS A 445 -10.72 39.45 -1.70
C LYS A 445 -9.83 39.95 -0.57
N SER A 446 -8.53 40.05 -0.84
CA SER A 446 -7.66 40.94 -0.09
C SER A 446 -8.32 42.33 -0.16
N ALA A 447 -8.86 42.78 0.95
CA ALA A 447 -9.26 44.16 1.11
C ALA A 447 -7.99 45.02 0.99
N PRO A 448 -8.15 46.24 0.42
CA PRO A 448 -7.07 47.14 0.11
C PRO A 448 -6.26 47.56 1.33
#